data_54c554b5f4bccfbf3e252bd409fd0561
#
_entry.id   54c554b5f4bccfbf3e252bd409fd0561
#
_cell.length_a   1.000
_cell.length_b   1.000
_cell.length_c   1.000
_cell.angle_alpha   90.00
_cell.angle_beta   90.00
_cell.angle_gamma   90.00
#
_symmetry.space_group_name_H-M   'P 1'
#
loop_
_entity.id
_entity.type
_entity.pdbx_description
1 polymer ?
#
loop_
_entity_poly.entity_id
_entity_poly.type
_entity_poly.pdbx_seq_one_letter_code
_entity_poly.pdbx_strand_id
1 'polypeptide(L)'
;MKIDLLVSQKIISDPEGQFSSTPDAIWVHNECIIDSSEYNVSTAEGKCPRTYHNFIPKFLCKTPMDLYKINKSDFWQTVDQMDQCGAAKGYYFVYHPYFPEGSNLNIIEFRKVELWEQFKLLSARKKMFIQKFEEIKSKMLGLVA
;
A
#
# COMPACT_ATOMS: atom_id res chain seq x y z
N MET A 1 3.46 -22.95 -4.54
CA MET A 1 4.04 -21.61 -4.34
C MET A 1 4.85 -21.62 -3.05
N LYS A 2 6.16 -21.48 -3.12
CA LYS A 2 7.01 -21.38 -1.93
C LYS A 2 7.12 -19.92 -1.54
N ILE A 3 6.60 -19.54 -0.39
CA ILE A 3 6.79 -18.21 0.20
C ILE A 3 8.06 -18.30 1.05
N ASP A 4 9.12 -17.62 0.65
CA ASP A 4 10.41 -17.79 1.30
C ASP A 4 10.70 -16.81 2.43
N LEU A 5 10.02 -15.70 2.51
CA LEU A 5 10.16 -14.77 3.61
C LEU A 5 8.87 -13.98 3.85
N LEU A 6 8.34 -14.11 5.03
CA LEU A 6 7.29 -13.25 5.55
C LEU A 6 7.88 -12.32 6.61
N VAL A 7 7.85 -11.03 6.37
CA VAL A 7 8.22 -10.02 7.35
C VAL A 7 6.96 -9.22 7.71
N SER A 8 6.63 -9.15 8.99
CA SER A 8 5.50 -8.38 9.48
C SER A 8 5.96 -7.10 10.18
N GLN A 9 5.19 -6.04 10.02
CA GLN A 9 5.31 -4.77 10.74
C GLN A 9 6.72 -4.14 10.73
N LYS A 10 7.43 -4.27 9.60
CA LYS A 10 8.72 -3.61 9.42
C LYS A 10 8.53 -2.24 8.78
N ILE A 11 9.19 -1.22 9.35
CA ILE A 11 9.25 0.10 8.73
C ILE A 11 10.14 0.02 7.49
N ILE A 12 9.59 0.37 6.35
CA ILE A 12 10.30 0.48 5.08
C ILE A 12 10.36 1.96 4.72
N SER A 13 11.55 2.44 4.43
CA SER A 13 11.78 3.82 4.00
C SER A 13 12.28 3.85 2.56
N ASP A 14 11.98 4.92 1.85
CA ASP A 14 12.60 5.20 0.57
C ASP A 14 14.12 5.42 0.74
N PRO A 15 14.92 5.35 -0.34
CA PRO A 15 16.38 5.49 -0.26
C PRO A 15 16.86 6.81 0.35
N GLU A 16 16.05 7.87 0.23
CA GLU A 16 16.35 9.20 0.75
C GLU A 16 15.83 9.42 2.18
N GLY A 17 15.09 8.45 2.73
CA GLY A 17 14.52 8.52 4.08
C GLY A 17 13.43 9.59 4.25
N GLN A 18 12.83 10.04 3.16
CA GLN A 18 11.82 11.10 3.17
C GLN A 18 10.42 10.59 3.43
N PHE A 19 10.15 9.36 3.04
CA PHE A 19 8.89 8.66 3.25
C PHE A 19 9.13 7.28 3.83
N SER A 20 8.18 6.83 4.62
CA SER A 20 8.20 5.47 5.18
C SER A 20 6.80 4.90 5.25
N SER A 21 6.69 3.58 5.20
CA SER A 21 5.46 2.85 5.42
C SER A 21 5.69 1.59 6.22
N THR A 22 4.64 1.07 6.83
CA THR A 22 4.69 -0.16 7.63
C THR A 22 3.57 -1.08 7.16
N PRO A 23 3.78 -1.86 6.08
CA PRO A 23 2.81 -2.86 5.67
C PRO A 23 2.65 -3.94 6.73
N ASP A 24 1.47 -4.54 6.84
CA ASP A 24 1.21 -5.62 7.77
C ASP A 24 2.02 -6.88 7.44
N ALA A 25 2.25 -7.12 6.15
CA ALA A 25 3.13 -8.18 5.69
C ALA A 25 3.82 -7.84 4.37
N ILE A 26 5.03 -8.36 4.22
CA ILE A 26 5.83 -8.30 2.99
C ILE A 26 6.36 -9.70 2.73
N TRP A 27 6.29 -10.17 1.51
CA TRP A 27 6.95 -11.40 1.11
C TRP A 27 7.64 -11.28 -0.25
N VAL A 28 8.71 -12.03 -0.41
CA VAL A 28 9.50 -12.12 -1.64
C VAL A 28 9.26 -13.49 -2.25
N HIS A 29 8.94 -13.52 -3.52
CA HIS A 29 8.79 -14.75 -4.28
C HIS A 29 10.11 -15.17 -4.89
N ASN A 30 10.54 -16.41 -4.65
CA ASN A 30 11.77 -16.99 -5.22
C ASN A 30 11.58 -17.57 -6.62
N GLU A 31 10.62 -17.09 -7.39
CA GLU A 31 10.56 -17.47 -8.81
C GLU A 31 11.56 -16.63 -9.58
N CYS A 32 12.68 -17.28 -9.92
CA CYS A 32 13.70 -16.74 -10.79
C CYS A 32 13.11 -16.52 -12.19
N ILE A 33 12.57 -15.34 -12.43
CA ILE A 33 12.26 -14.89 -13.79
C ILE A 33 13.56 -14.40 -14.38
N ILE A 34 14.08 -15.14 -15.35
CA ILE A 34 15.42 -15.02 -15.94
C ILE A 34 15.68 -13.67 -16.62
N ASP A 35 14.83 -12.66 -16.53
CA ASP A 35 15.09 -11.39 -17.21
C ASP A 35 14.41 -10.15 -16.66
N SER A 36 14.05 -10.09 -15.39
CA SER A 36 13.57 -8.83 -14.80
C SER A 36 14.32 -8.48 -13.52
N SER A 37 14.91 -7.31 -13.50
CA SER A 37 15.48 -6.66 -12.31
C SER A 37 14.40 -6.27 -11.26
N GLU A 38 13.17 -6.71 -11.42
CA GLU A 38 12.09 -6.49 -10.48
C GLU A 38 12.06 -7.65 -9.49
N TYR A 39 12.35 -7.34 -8.24
CA TYR A 39 12.10 -8.26 -7.14
C TYR A 39 10.61 -8.60 -7.11
N ASN A 40 10.26 -9.89 -7.11
CA ASN A 40 8.89 -10.37 -6.90
C ASN A 40 8.47 -10.12 -5.45
N VAL A 41 8.33 -8.85 -5.08
CA VAL A 41 7.88 -8.42 -3.77
C VAL A 41 6.37 -8.22 -3.82
N SER A 42 5.69 -8.69 -2.79
CA SER A 42 4.29 -8.42 -2.55
C SER A 42 4.09 -7.85 -1.15
N THR A 43 3.11 -6.98 -1.00
CA THR A 43 2.72 -6.39 0.29
C THR A 43 1.30 -6.80 0.65
N ALA A 44 0.97 -6.77 1.93
CA ALA A 44 -0.40 -6.90 2.38
C ALA A 44 -0.74 -5.86 3.44
N GLU A 45 -1.96 -5.36 3.37
CA GLU A 45 -2.59 -4.49 4.35
C GLU A 45 -3.91 -5.10 4.79
N GLY A 46 -4.08 -5.30 6.09
CA GLY A 46 -5.24 -5.92 6.68
C GLY A 46 -6.08 -4.95 7.51
N LYS A 47 -7.37 -5.07 7.41
CA LYS A 47 -8.31 -4.33 8.25
C LYS A 47 -9.28 -5.29 8.94
N CYS A 48 -9.47 -5.07 10.24
CA CYS A 48 -10.46 -5.78 11.05
C CYS A 48 -11.44 -4.76 11.65
N PRO A 49 -12.42 -4.27 10.86
CA PRO A 49 -13.39 -3.29 11.35
C PRO A 49 -14.24 -3.86 12.48
N ARG A 50 -14.45 -3.06 13.54
CA ARG A 50 -15.25 -3.50 14.69
C ARG A 50 -16.75 -3.52 14.42
N THR A 51 -17.21 -2.80 13.41
CA THR A 51 -18.63 -2.65 13.12
C THR A 51 -18.97 -3.16 11.73
N TYR A 52 -20.17 -3.70 11.58
CA TYR A 52 -20.71 -4.15 10.29
C TYR A 52 -20.79 -3.02 9.28
N HIS A 53 -21.13 -1.82 9.72
CA HIS A 53 -21.19 -0.64 8.88
C HIS A 53 -19.86 -0.35 8.18
N ASN A 54 -18.74 -0.55 8.85
CA ASN A 54 -17.41 -0.36 8.27
C ASN A 54 -16.88 -1.60 7.54
N PHE A 55 -17.39 -2.79 7.87
CA PHE A 55 -16.97 -4.05 7.23
C PHE A 55 -17.66 -4.30 5.89
N ILE A 56 -19.00 -4.23 5.86
CA ILE A 56 -19.80 -4.65 4.70
C ILE A 56 -19.42 -3.91 3.41
N PRO A 57 -19.27 -2.58 3.37
CA PRO A 57 -18.88 -1.89 2.15
C PRO A 57 -17.53 -2.36 1.60
N LYS A 58 -16.56 -2.62 2.48
CA LYS A 58 -15.22 -3.10 2.08
C LYS A 58 -15.26 -4.56 1.64
N PHE A 59 -16.08 -5.39 2.30
CA PHE A 59 -16.29 -6.78 1.93
C PHE A 59 -16.90 -6.94 0.53
N LEU A 60 -17.74 -6.01 0.12
CA LEU A 60 -18.38 -6.02 -1.20
C LEU A 60 -17.48 -5.53 -2.34
N CYS A 61 -16.35 -4.91 -2.05
CA CYS A 61 -15.39 -4.48 -3.06
C CYS A 61 -14.79 -5.68 -3.79
N LYS A 62 -14.71 -5.59 -5.11
CA LYS A 62 -14.10 -6.62 -5.97
C LYS A 62 -12.78 -6.16 -6.58
N THR A 63 -12.61 -4.86 -6.73
CA THR A 63 -11.46 -4.26 -7.39
C THR A 63 -10.84 -3.15 -6.53
N PRO A 64 -9.56 -2.79 -6.76
CA PRO A 64 -8.97 -1.62 -6.12
C PRO A 64 -9.78 -0.33 -6.31
N MET A 65 -10.39 -0.16 -7.48
CA MET A 65 -11.19 1.04 -7.77
C MET A 65 -12.52 1.07 -7.02
N ASP A 66 -13.09 -0.08 -6.66
CA ASP A 66 -14.23 -0.12 -5.74
C ASP A 66 -13.84 0.37 -4.35
N LEU A 67 -12.68 -0.07 -3.85
CA LEU A 67 -12.12 0.41 -2.60
C LEU A 67 -11.83 1.92 -2.66
N TYR A 68 -11.27 2.42 -3.76
CA TYR A 68 -11.03 3.85 -3.95
C TYR A 68 -12.29 4.69 -3.80
N LYS A 69 -13.43 4.22 -4.33
CA LYS A 69 -14.71 4.93 -4.25
C LYS A 69 -15.24 5.05 -2.83
N ILE A 70 -15.09 4.01 -2.02
CA ILE A 70 -15.65 3.95 -0.66
C ILE A 70 -14.67 4.39 0.44
N ASN A 71 -13.36 4.14 0.24
CA ASN A 71 -12.32 4.47 1.21
C ASN A 71 -10.99 4.80 0.53
N LYS A 72 -10.83 6.06 0.16
CA LYS A 72 -9.61 6.55 -0.49
C LYS A 72 -8.37 6.39 0.39
N SER A 73 -8.51 6.48 1.72
CA SER A 73 -7.38 6.35 2.65
C SER A 73 -6.78 4.94 2.58
N ASP A 74 -7.60 3.90 2.69
CA ASP A 74 -7.13 2.52 2.62
C ASP A 74 -6.54 2.19 1.23
N PHE A 75 -7.16 2.72 0.16
CA PHE A 75 -6.63 2.57 -1.19
C PHE A 75 -5.22 3.16 -1.32
N TRP A 76 -5.05 4.43 -0.93
CA TRP A 76 -3.76 5.10 -1.05
C TRP A 76 -2.71 4.53 -0.10
N GLN A 77 -3.10 4.05 1.07
CA GLN A 77 -2.21 3.34 1.98
C GLN A 77 -1.63 2.09 1.32
N THR A 78 -2.47 1.28 0.66
CA THR A 78 -2.02 0.08 -0.05
C THR A 78 -1.10 0.42 -1.22
N VAL A 79 -1.44 1.44 -2.03
CA VAL A 79 -0.61 1.89 -3.16
C VAL A 79 0.73 2.45 -2.67
N ASP A 80 0.74 3.23 -1.58
CA ASP A 80 1.98 3.78 -1.01
C ASP A 80 2.89 2.70 -0.46
N GLN A 81 2.36 1.71 0.23
CA GLN A 81 3.13 0.56 0.70
C GLN A 81 3.77 -0.24 -0.44
N MET A 82 3.02 -0.46 -1.52
CA MET A 82 3.56 -1.09 -2.73
C MET A 82 4.70 -0.28 -3.33
N ASP A 83 4.54 1.04 -3.41
CA ASP A 83 5.56 1.96 -3.93
C ASP A 83 6.83 1.94 -3.08
N GLN A 84 6.70 2.07 -1.76
CA GLN A 84 7.82 2.05 -0.82
C GLN A 84 8.59 0.73 -0.84
N CYS A 85 7.90 -0.39 -1.00
CA CYS A 85 8.50 -1.72 -1.02
C CYS A 85 8.99 -2.15 -2.42
N GLY A 86 8.75 -1.36 -3.47
CA GLY A 86 9.00 -1.76 -4.85
C GLY A 86 8.16 -2.97 -5.27
N ALA A 87 6.96 -3.14 -4.70
CA ALA A 87 6.13 -4.30 -4.91
C ALA A 87 5.37 -4.23 -6.24
N ALA A 88 5.39 -5.34 -7.00
CA ALA A 88 4.59 -5.48 -8.22
C ALA A 88 3.11 -5.76 -7.88
N LYS A 89 2.85 -6.38 -6.74
CA LYS A 89 1.51 -6.74 -6.24
C LYS A 89 1.32 -6.28 -4.81
N GLY A 90 0.10 -5.89 -4.49
CA GLY A 90 -0.36 -5.65 -3.14
C GLY A 90 -1.67 -6.37 -2.88
N TYR A 91 -1.93 -6.70 -1.64
CA TYR A 91 -3.17 -7.32 -1.22
C TYR A 91 -3.77 -6.51 -0.09
N TYR A 92 -5.00 -6.09 -0.30
CA TYR A 92 -5.82 -5.51 0.76
C TYR A 92 -6.82 -6.55 1.20
N PHE A 93 -6.88 -6.85 2.48
CA PHE A 93 -7.88 -7.75 3.01
C PHE A 93 -8.68 -7.12 4.13
N VAL A 94 -9.95 -7.47 4.21
CA VAL A 94 -10.83 -7.11 5.30
C VAL A 94 -11.40 -8.37 5.92
N TYR A 95 -11.33 -8.45 7.24
CA TYR A 95 -11.77 -9.61 8.01
C TYR A 95 -12.70 -9.17 9.16
N HIS A 96 -13.72 -9.99 9.42
CA HIS A 96 -14.59 -9.78 10.56
C HIS A 96 -14.90 -11.12 11.26
N PRO A 97 -14.47 -11.31 12.52
CA PRO A 97 -14.52 -12.61 13.18
C PRO A 97 -15.93 -13.14 13.46
N TYR A 98 -16.92 -12.27 13.49
CA TYR A 98 -18.31 -12.64 13.82
C TYR A 98 -19.19 -12.90 12.60
N PHE A 99 -18.64 -12.83 11.40
CA PHE A 99 -19.35 -13.29 10.20
C PHE A 99 -19.08 -14.78 9.97
N PRO A 100 -20.03 -15.50 9.37
CA PRO A 100 -19.86 -16.91 9.02
C PRO A 100 -18.64 -17.12 8.12
N GLU A 101 -18.04 -18.30 8.22
CA GLU A 101 -16.98 -18.70 7.30
C GLU A 101 -17.43 -18.57 5.84
N GLY A 102 -16.54 -18.09 4.97
CA GLY A 102 -16.85 -17.74 3.59
C GLY A 102 -17.46 -16.35 3.37
N SER A 103 -17.96 -15.71 4.44
CA SER A 103 -18.46 -14.34 4.39
C SER A 103 -17.70 -13.39 5.32
N ASN A 104 -16.63 -13.86 5.94
CA ASN A 104 -15.87 -13.14 6.96
C ASN A 104 -14.56 -12.55 6.47
N LEU A 105 -14.13 -12.90 5.24
CA LEU A 105 -12.89 -12.44 4.63
C LEU A 105 -13.11 -12.06 3.18
N ASN A 106 -12.63 -10.89 2.78
CA ASN A 106 -12.49 -10.49 1.38
C ASN A 106 -11.05 -10.03 1.13
N ILE A 107 -10.52 -10.39 -0.05
CA ILE A 107 -9.17 -10.05 -0.47
C ILE A 107 -9.26 -9.36 -1.83
N ILE A 108 -8.62 -8.20 -1.96
CA ILE A 108 -8.51 -7.43 -3.19
C ILE A 108 -7.05 -7.41 -3.62
N GLU A 109 -6.76 -7.91 -4.81
CA GLU A 109 -5.43 -7.85 -5.41
C GLU A 109 -5.24 -6.50 -6.11
N PHE A 110 -4.11 -5.85 -5.81
CA PHE A 110 -3.61 -4.64 -6.45
C PHE A 110 -2.45 -5.03 -7.35
N ARG A 111 -2.48 -4.62 -8.61
CA ARG A 111 -1.39 -4.84 -9.57
C ARG A 111 -0.84 -3.50 -10.03
N LYS A 112 0.46 -3.27 -9.87
CA LYS A 112 1.11 -2.02 -10.24
C LYS A 112 0.87 -1.65 -11.69
N VAL A 113 0.92 -2.63 -12.57
CA VAL A 113 0.70 -2.42 -14.02
C VAL A 113 -0.71 -1.93 -14.36
N GLU A 114 -1.72 -2.32 -13.57
CA GLU A 114 -3.11 -1.90 -13.76
C GLU A 114 -3.40 -0.53 -13.11
N LEU A 115 -2.58 -0.13 -12.15
CA LEU A 115 -2.71 1.10 -11.37
C LEU A 115 -1.64 2.15 -11.74
N TRP A 116 -1.06 2.05 -12.92
CA TRP A 116 0.04 2.89 -13.37
C TRP A 116 -0.22 4.40 -13.21
N GLU A 117 -1.42 4.87 -13.56
CA GLU A 117 -1.78 6.28 -13.42
C GLU A 117 -1.81 6.73 -11.95
N GLN A 118 -2.25 5.86 -11.04
CA GLN A 118 -2.27 6.12 -9.60
C GLN A 118 -0.86 6.21 -9.04
N PHE A 119 0.05 5.34 -9.47
CA PHE A 119 1.46 5.41 -9.07
C PHE A 119 2.14 6.67 -9.58
N LYS A 120 1.87 7.11 -10.82
CA LYS A 120 2.34 8.40 -11.33
C LYS A 120 1.82 9.56 -10.49
N LEU A 121 0.54 9.55 -10.16
CA LEU A 121 -0.08 10.58 -9.34
C LEU A 121 0.53 10.62 -7.94
N LEU A 122 0.77 9.46 -7.32
CA LEU A 122 1.44 9.35 -6.03
C LEU A 122 2.84 9.97 -6.08
N SER A 123 3.64 9.58 -7.08
CA SER A 123 4.99 10.14 -7.27
C SER A 123 5.00 11.65 -7.44
N ALA A 124 4.07 12.19 -8.23
CA ALA A 124 3.93 13.63 -8.42
C ALA A 124 3.56 14.35 -7.10
N ARG A 125 2.64 13.79 -6.32
CA ARG A 125 2.22 14.33 -5.02
C ARG A 125 3.37 14.31 -4.00
N LYS A 126 4.14 13.21 -3.95
CA LYS A 126 5.32 13.11 -3.09
C LYS A 126 6.34 14.21 -3.41
N LYS A 127 6.63 14.45 -4.69
CA LYS A 127 7.53 15.54 -5.13
C LYS A 127 7.01 16.93 -4.71
N MET A 128 5.74 17.20 -4.93
CA MET A 128 5.13 18.47 -4.51
C MET A 128 5.17 18.65 -2.99
N PHE A 129 4.94 17.59 -2.23
CA PHE A 129 5.02 17.61 -0.78
C PHE A 129 6.43 17.98 -0.29
N ILE A 130 7.46 17.33 -0.85
CA ILE A 130 8.87 17.62 -0.51
C ILE A 130 9.20 19.08 -0.80
N GLN A 131 8.88 19.58 -1.99
CA GLN A 131 9.11 20.98 -2.35
C GLN A 131 8.47 21.93 -1.33
N LYS A 132 7.19 21.67 -1.00
CA LYS A 132 6.47 22.50 -0.03
C LYS A 132 7.04 22.40 1.38
N PHE A 133 7.46 21.20 1.77
CA PHE A 133 8.10 20.99 3.08
C PHE A 133 9.41 21.77 3.19
N GLU A 134 10.28 21.73 2.17
CA GLU A 134 11.54 22.47 2.16
C GLU A 134 11.33 24.00 2.15
N GLU A 135 10.31 24.51 1.43
CA GLU A 135 9.92 25.91 1.49
C GLU A 135 9.55 26.34 2.92
N ILE A 136 8.72 25.56 3.59
CA ILE A 136 8.25 25.85 4.95
C ILE A 136 9.42 25.76 5.92
N LYS A 137 10.24 24.71 5.84
CA LYS A 137 11.44 24.51 6.66
C LYS A 137 12.41 25.68 6.53
N SER A 138 12.67 26.12 5.29
CA SER A 138 13.55 27.28 5.04
C SER A 138 13.01 28.55 5.69
N LYS A 139 11.69 28.81 5.59
CA LYS A 139 11.06 29.95 6.26
C LYS A 139 11.16 29.89 7.77
N MET A 140 10.91 28.70 8.35
CA MET A 140 10.99 28.51 9.82
C MET A 140 12.42 28.69 10.36
N LEU A 141 13.42 28.28 9.59
CA LEU A 141 14.82 28.40 9.99
C LEU A 141 15.44 29.80 9.68
N GLY A 142 14.65 30.73 9.11
CA GLY A 142 15.14 32.06 8.73
C GLY A 142 16.20 32.04 7.61
N LEU A 143 16.22 30.94 6.81
CA LEU A 143 17.18 30.76 5.71
C LEU A 143 16.72 31.45 4.42
N VAL A 144 15.53 32.00 4.43
CA VAL A 144 14.99 32.84 3.35
C VAL A 144 14.84 34.24 3.90
N ALA A 145 15.71 35.10 3.48
CA ALA A 145 15.58 36.53 3.70
C ALA A 145 14.45 37.12 2.86
#